data_28fea669f0f7b3c3bf463e5ecafb822a
#
_entry.id   28fea669f0f7b3c3bf463e5ecafb822a
#
_cell.length_a   1.000
_cell.length_b   1.000
_cell.length_c   1.000
_cell.angle_alpha   90.00
_cell.angle_beta   90.00
_cell.angle_gamma   90.00
#
_symmetry.space_group_name_H-M   'P 1'
#
loop_
_entity.id
_entity.type
_entity.pdbx_description
1 polymer ?
#
loop_
_entity_poly.entity_id
_entity_poly.type
_entity_poly.pdbx_seq_one_letter_code
_entity_poly.pdbx_strand_id
1 'polypeptide(L)'
;RRPPRSTLDRSSAASDVYKRQMLRLSKKTDYAIILLTHLGEVNAPVSAQKVAEHYQLPYPMVANILKLLVSSGLIKSTRGQRGGYVLARPAENIILSEIIQVTDNPFTLVECVHDEDLCKVHQYCPTQRPLIALHNKIQQFIEETTLAAIIKDAQIINPNFEDSAYEIAHLS
;
A
#
# COMPACT_ATOMS: atom_id res chain seq x y z
N ARG A 1 -20.28 51.69 22.64
CA ARG A 1 -19.01 51.17 22.11
C ARG A 1 -18.93 49.70 22.44
N ARG A 2 -18.97 48.81 21.41
CA ARG A 2 -18.79 47.37 21.53
C ARG A 2 -17.26 47.06 21.40
N PRO A 3 -16.71 46.13 22.20
CA PRO A 3 -15.34 45.71 22.07
C PRO A 3 -15.16 44.84 20.80
N PRO A 4 -13.98 44.83 20.17
CA PRO A 4 -13.74 44.05 18.98
C PRO A 4 -13.71 42.54 19.30
N ARG A 5 -14.37 41.74 18.45
CA ARG A 5 -14.31 40.29 18.47
C ARG A 5 -12.87 39.86 18.08
N SER A 6 -12.18 39.21 19.01
CA SER A 6 -10.95 38.52 18.72
C SER A 6 -11.26 37.29 17.85
N THR A 7 -10.87 37.32 16.60
CA THR A 7 -10.78 36.18 15.72
C THR A 7 -9.67 35.27 16.21
N LEU A 8 -10.02 34.22 16.91
CA LEU A 8 -9.13 33.10 17.18
C LEU A 8 -9.13 32.21 15.93
N ASP A 9 -8.31 32.60 14.96
CA ASP A 9 -7.81 31.67 13.93
C ASP A 9 -6.85 30.67 14.59
N ARG A 10 -7.40 29.60 15.11
CA ARG A 10 -6.63 28.47 15.62
C ARG A 10 -6.57 27.36 14.57
N SER A 11 -5.54 27.50 13.72
CA SER A 11 -4.64 26.44 13.27
C SER A 11 -5.28 25.06 12.99
N SER A 12 -5.73 24.91 11.75
CA SER A 12 -5.91 23.61 11.11
C SER A 12 -4.55 22.88 10.85
N ALA A 13 -3.43 23.59 10.98
CA ALA A 13 -2.08 23.05 10.78
C ALA A 13 -1.66 22.02 11.85
N ALA A 14 -2.17 22.12 13.09
CA ALA A 14 -1.81 21.19 14.16
C ALA A 14 -2.45 19.79 14.00
N SER A 15 -3.58 19.67 13.26
CA SER A 15 -4.25 18.40 13.07
C SER A 15 -3.62 17.56 11.94
N ASP A 16 -2.92 18.19 11.00
CA ASP A 16 -2.26 17.47 9.89
C ASP A 16 -0.92 16.84 10.30
N VAL A 17 -0.23 17.38 11.30
CA VAL A 17 1.03 16.82 11.82
C VAL A 17 0.76 15.51 12.58
N TYR A 18 -0.38 15.38 13.26
CA TYR A 18 -0.73 14.18 14.04
C TYR A 18 -1.18 12.98 13.19
N LYS A 19 -1.56 13.20 11.92
CA LYS A 19 -2.01 12.13 11.01
C LYS A 19 -0.87 11.34 10.36
N ARG A 20 0.39 11.71 10.57
CA ARG A 20 1.54 11.14 9.85
C ARG A 20 2.35 10.10 10.61
N GLN A 21 1.97 9.74 11.84
CA GLN A 21 2.84 8.92 12.71
C GLN A 21 2.15 7.67 13.26
N MET A 22 1.53 6.87 12.42
CA MET A 22 1.19 5.50 12.80
C MET A 22 1.83 4.53 11.82
N LEU A 23 2.38 3.44 12.34
CA LEU A 23 2.83 2.23 11.64
C LEU A 23 1.60 1.57 10.95
N ARG A 24 1.00 2.30 10.02
CA ARG A 24 -0.23 1.89 9.35
C ARG A 24 -0.06 2.04 7.85
N LEU A 25 -0.17 0.94 7.17
CA LEU A 25 -0.35 0.97 5.71
C LEU A 25 -1.58 1.82 5.38
N SER A 26 -1.46 2.68 4.38
CA SER A 26 -2.62 3.44 3.91
C SER A 26 -3.65 2.48 3.30
N LYS A 27 -4.92 2.87 3.28
CA LYS A 27 -5.95 2.09 2.58
C LYS A 27 -5.61 1.88 1.09
N LYS A 28 -4.86 2.79 0.51
CA LYS A 28 -4.42 2.70 -0.88
C LYS A 28 -3.39 1.57 -1.05
N THR A 29 -2.44 1.44 -0.12
CA THR A 29 -1.47 0.34 -0.11
C THR A 29 -2.16 -0.99 0.15
N ASP A 30 -3.06 -1.05 1.13
CA ASP A 30 -3.85 -2.23 1.46
C ASP A 30 -4.61 -2.76 0.22
N TYR A 31 -5.38 -1.88 -0.44
CA TYR A 31 -6.09 -2.26 -1.66
C TYR A 31 -5.16 -2.60 -2.83
N ALA A 32 -3.99 -1.97 -2.94
CA ALA A 32 -3.01 -2.33 -3.97
C ALA A 32 -2.47 -3.75 -3.76
N ILE A 33 -2.22 -4.15 -2.50
CA ILE A 33 -1.81 -5.52 -2.16
C ILE A 33 -2.93 -6.50 -2.53
N ILE A 34 -4.18 -6.24 -2.15
CA ILE A 34 -5.34 -7.07 -2.51
C ILE A 34 -5.44 -7.26 -4.03
N LEU A 35 -5.35 -6.16 -4.80
CA LEU A 35 -5.43 -6.21 -6.26
C LEU A 35 -4.29 -7.01 -6.88
N LEU A 36 -3.06 -6.82 -6.42
CA LEU A 36 -1.89 -7.54 -6.91
C LEU A 36 -1.94 -9.03 -6.56
N THR A 37 -2.38 -9.38 -5.35
CA THR A 37 -2.59 -10.76 -4.92
C THR A 37 -3.59 -11.45 -5.83
N HIS A 38 -4.75 -10.82 -6.06
CA HIS A 38 -5.77 -11.35 -6.97
C HIS A 38 -5.25 -11.57 -8.40
N LEU A 39 -4.53 -10.58 -8.96
CA LEU A 39 -3.95 -10.71 -10.30
C LEU A 39 -2.88 -11.82 -10.37
N GLY A 40 -2.14 -12.04 -9.28
CA GLY A 40 -1.14 -13.10 -9.19
C GLY A 40 -1.74 -14.50 -9.14
N GLU A 41 -2.91 -14.66 -8.54
CA GLU A 41 -3.61 -15.94 -8.44
C GLU A 41 -4.33 -16.31 -9.73
N VAL A 42 -5.09 -15.38 -10.29
CA VAL A 42 -5.93 -15.64 -11.47
C VAL A 42 -5.07 -15.94 -12.71
N ASN A 43 -3.89 -15.39 -12.81
CA ASN A 43 -2.95 -15.55 -13.93
C ASN A 43 -3.57 -15.33 -15.32
N ALA A 44 -4.65 -14.54 -15.39
CA ALA A 44 -5.42 -14.19 -16.57
C ALA A 44 -5.82 -12.70 -16.50
N PRO A 45 -6.14 -12.04 -17.65
CA PRO A 45 -6.58 -10.65 -17.64
C PRO A 45 -7.88 -10.46 -16.86
N VAL A 46 -7.87 -9.59 -15.84
CA VAL A 46 -9.05 -9.28 -15.01
C VAL A 46 -9.44 -7.82 -15.19
N SER A 47 -10.75 -7.57 -15.39
CA SER A 47 -11.25 -6.20 -15.53
C SER A 47 -11.35 -5.49 -14.18
N ALA A 48 -11.13 -4.17 -14.17
CA ALA A 48 -11.26 -3.35 -12.96
C ALA A 48 -12.65 -3.46 -12.32
N GLN A 49 -13.69 -3.60 -13.14
CA GLN A 49 -15.06 -3.71 -12.67
C GLN A 49 -15.31 -5.02 -11.92
N LYS A 50 -14.87 -6.15 -12.48
CA LYS A 50 -15.01 -7.46 -11.85
C LYS A 50 -14.33 -7.51 -10.49
N VAL A 51 -13.09 -6.98 -10.39
CA VAL A 51 -12.36 -6.93 -9.13
C VAL A 51 -13.05 -6.00 -8.11
N ALA A 52 -13.56 -4.84 -8.55
CA ALA A 52 -14.28 -3.92 -7.70
C ALA A 52 -15.56 -4.56 -7.12
N GLU A 53 -16.33 -5.27 -7.95
CA GLU A 53 -17.55 -5.98 -7.55
C GLU A 53 -17.22 -7.12 -6.56
N HIS A 54 -16.20 -7.92 -6.86
CA HIS A 54 -15.81 -9.06 -6.02
C HIS A 54 -15.43 -8.63 -4.59
N TYR A 55 -14.57 -7.63 -4.46
CA TYR A 55 -14.13 -7.14 -3.16
C TYR A 55 -15.05 -6.07 -2.58
N GLN A 56 -16.18 -5.76 -3.24
CA GLN A 56 -17.12 -4.70 -2.84
C GLN A 56 -16.42 -3.34 -2.63
N LEU A 57 -15.45 -3.05 -3.49
CA LEU A 57 -14.67 -1.81 -3.45
C LEU A 57 -15.26 -0.76 -4.40
N PRO A 58 -15.17 0.54 -4.08
CA PRO A 58 -15.58 1.60 -4.99
C PRO A 58 -14.77 1.56 -6.30
N TYR A 59 -15.45 1.35 -7.44
CA TYR A 59 -14.81 1.29 -8.76
C TYR A 59 -13.82 2.43 -9.05
N PRO A 60 -14.13 3.72 -8.76
CA PRO A 60 -13.18 4.81 -8.99
C PRO A 60 -11.86 4.64 -8.24
N MET A 61 -11.90 4.08 -7.04
CA MET A 61 -10.72 3.81 -6.23
C MET A 61 -9.88 2.68 -6.86
N VAL A 62 -10.51 1.57 -7.22
CA VAL A 62 -9.85 0.44 -7.90
C VAL A 62 -9.20 0.91 -9.20
N ALA A 63 -9.94 1.66 -10.03
CA ALA A 63 -9.42 2.19 -11.29
C ALA A 63 -8.20 3.11 -11.10
N ASN A 64 -8.21 3.95 -10.06
CA ASN A 64 -7.09 4.84 -9.76
C ASN A 64 -5.85 4.06 -9.28
N ILE A 65 -6.03 3.04 -8.44
CA ILE A 65 -4.92 2.20 -7.97
C ILE A 65 -4.35 1.40 -9.14
N LEU A 66 -5.19 0.78 -9.98
CA LEU A 66 -4.72 0.04 -11.16
C LEU A 66 -3.94 0.94 -12.14
N LYS A 67 -4.38 2.19 -12.37
CA LYS A 67 -3.60 3.16 -13.18
C LYS A 67 -2.22 3.43 -12.57
N LEU A 68 -2.16 3.59 -11.26
CA LEU A 68 -0.90 3.81 -10.54
C LEU A 68 0.03 2.59 -10.68
N LEU A 69 -0.49 1.38 -10.49
CA LEU A 69 0.26 0.14 -10.63
C LEU A 69 0.75 -0.10 -12.08
N VAL A 70 -0.02 0.33 -13.10
CA VAL A 70 0.42 0.31 -14.51
C VAL A 70 1.56 1.31 -14.71
N SER A 71 1.42 2.54 -14.20
CA SER A 71 2.46 3.57 -14.38
C SER A 71 3.78 3.23 -13.69
N SER A 72 3.73 2.44 -12.61
CA SER A 72 4.92 1.92 -11.91
C SER A 72 5.51 0.66 -12.54
N GLY A 73 4.84 0.06 -13.52
CA GLY A 73 5.32 -1.16 -14.18
C GLY A 73 5.11 -2.45 -13.37
N LEU A 74 4.31 -2.41 -12.30
CA LEU A 74 3.95 -3.61 -11.52
C LEU A 74 2.92 -4.48 -12.22
N ILE A 75 2.03 -3.86 -13.00
CA ILE A 75 1.02 -4.54 -13.82
C ILE A 75 0.99 -3.99 -15.25
N LYS A 76 0.39 -4.75 -16.16
CA LYS A 76 0.14 -4.36 -17.55
C LYS A 76 -1.35 -4.36 -17.83
N SER A 77 -1.80 -3.45 -18.69
CA SER A 77 -3.17 -3.44 -19.22
C SER A 77 -3.22 -3.95 -20.65
N THR A 78 -4.16 -4.82 -20.95
CA THR A 78 -4.46 -5.31 -22.30
C THR A 78 -5.81 -4.80 -22.76
N ARG A 79 -5.91 -4.36 -24.03
CA ARG A 79 -7.15 -3.84 -24.63
C ARG A 79 -7.93 -4.95 -25.32
N GLY A 80 -9.25 -4.80 -25.45
CA GLY A 80 -10.14 -5.69 -26.19
C GLY A 80 -11.24 -6.33 -25.32
N GLN A 81 -12.09 -7.14 -25.92
CA GLN A 81 -13.20 -7.82 -25.21
C GLN A 81 -12.71 -8.76 -24.09
N ARG A 82 -11.53 -9.35 -24.28
CA ARG A 82 -10.82 -10.17 -23.28
C ARG A 82 -9.67 -9.40 -22.63
N GLY A 83 -9.73 -8.07 -22.65
CA GLY A 83 -8.74 -7.20 -22.05
C GLY A 83 -8.91 -7.10 -20.53
N GLY A 84 -7.86 -6.58 -19.88
CA GLY A 84 -7.85 -6.43 -18.43
C GLY A 84 -6.46 -6.12 -17.92
N TYR A 85 -6.23 -6.39 -16.67
CA TYR A 85 -4.96 -6.17 -15.99
C TYR A 85 -4.33 -7.52 -15.63
N VAL A 86 -3.02 -7.63 -15.80
CA VAL A 86 -2.18 -8.78 -15.40
C VAL A 86 -0.91 -8.28 -14.73
N LEU A 87 -0.25 -9.12 -13.96
CA LEU A 87 1.09 -8.81 -13.43
C LEU A 87 2.06 -8.56 -14.61
N ALA A 88 2.94 -7.58 -14.48
CA ALA A 88 3.96 -7.27 -15.48
C ALA A 88 5.14 -8.23 -15.43
N ARG A 89 5.37 -8.86 -14.29
CA ARG A 89 6.43 -9.81 -14.00
C ARG A 89 5.95 -10.84 -12.96
N PRO A 90 6.66 -11.98 -12.80
CA PRO A 90 6.31 -12.99 -11.80
C PRO A 90 6.19 -12.42 -10.39
N ALA A 91 5.28 -12.97 -9.57
CA ALA A 91 4.99 -12.49 -8.21
C ALA A 91 6.22 -12.61 -7.28
N GLU A 92 7.13 -13.54 -7.54
CA GLU A 92 8.41 -13.71 -6.84
C GLU A 92 9.34 -12.50 -7.03
N ASN A 93 9.17 -11.76 -8.12
CA ASN A 93 9.99 -10.60 -8.45
C ASN A 93 9.34 -9.26 -8.09
N ILE A 94 8.21 -9.29 -7.39
CA ILE A 94 7.53 -8.10 -6.86
C ILE A 94 7.68 -8.12 -5.34
N ILE A 95 8.36 -7.12 -4.78
CA ILE A 95 8.61 -7.01 -3.35
C ILE A 95 7.67 -6.02 -2.68
N LEU A 96 7.35 -6.26 -1.42
CA LEU A 96 6.39 -5.44 -0.66
C LEU A 96 6.85 -3.97 -0.55
N SER A 97 8.15 -3.72 -0.44
CA SER A 97 8.70 -2.36 -0.39
C SER A 97 8.39 -1.54 -1.65
N GLU A 98 8.41 -2.15 -2.84
CA GLU A 98 8.03 -1.46 -4.09
C GLU A 98 6.55 -1.11 -4.09
N ILE A 99 5.68 -2.01 -3.62
CA ILE A 99 4.24 -1.74 -3.54
C ILE A 99 3.97 -0.57 -2.61
N ILE A 100 4.62 -0.54 -1.45
CA ILE A 100 4.51 0.56 -0.48
C ILE A 100 5.02 1.87 -1.11
N GLN A 101 6.19 1.86 -1.73
CA GLN A 101 6.81 3.05 -2.34
C GLN A 101 5.94 3.67 -3.45
N VAL A 102 5.24 2.85 -4.22
CA VAL A 102 4.34 3.29 -5.29
C VAL A 102 3.05 3.88 -4.73
N THR A 103 2.55 3.37 -3.64
CA THR A 103 1.22 3.70 -3.11
C THR A 103 1.24 4.71 -1.98
N ASP A 104 2.34 4.79 -1.25
CA ASP A 104 2.52 5.61 -0.05
C ASP A 104 3.93 6.18 0.03
N ASN A 105 4.24 6.84 1.13
CA ASN A 105 5.61 7.23 1.44
C ASN A 105 6.42 6.01 1.90
N PRO A 106 7.76 6.02 1.72
CA PRO A 106 8.62 4.99 2.27
C PRO A 106 8.37 4.79 3.77
N PHE A 107 8.46 3.53 4.19
CA PHE A 107 8.30 3.19 5.60
C PHE A 107 9.36 3.92 6.46
N THR A 108 8.89 4.61 7.49
CA THR A 108 9.75 5.27 8.47
C THR A 108 9.19 5.06 9.87
N LEU A 109 9.93 4.41 10.74
CA LEU A 109 9.54 4.19 12.13
C LEU A 109 9.80 5.43 12.98
N VAL A 110 10.95 6.08 12.78
CA VAL A 110 11.40 7.25 13.53
C VAL A 110 12.10 8.24 12.59
N GLU A 111 11.88 9.52 12.79
CA GLU A 111 12.41 10.59 11.91
C GLU A 111 13.93 10.65 11.89
N CYS A 112 14.57 10.32 13.02
CA CYS A 112 16.03 10.34 13.15
C CYS A 112 16.78 9.28 12.32
N VAL A 113 16.08 8.42 11.59
CA VAL A 113 16.68 7.50 10.61
C VAL A 113 17.16 8.26 9.37
N HIS A 114 16.46 9.32 8.98
CA HIS A 114 16.72 10.07 7.76
C HIS A 114 17.48 11.38 8.03
N ASP A 115 17.25 12.00 9.15
CA ASP A 115 17.86 13.29 9.51
C ASP A 115 18.02 13.39 11.02
N GLU A 116 19.27 13.38 11.46
CA GLU A 116 19.63 13.48 12.87
C GLU A 116 19.29 14.86 13.46
N ASP A 117 19.28 15.91 12.63
CA ASP A 117 19.06 17.29 13.07
C ASP A 117 17.57 17.58 13.34
N LEU A 118 16.65 16.76 12.84
CA LEU A 118 15.22 16.93 13.11
C LEU A 118 14.82 16.65 14.56
N CYS A 119 15.65 15.92 15.32
CA CYS A 119 15.34 15.53 16.69
C CYS A 119 16.13 16.37 17.72
N LYS A 120 15.44 17.24 18.45
CA LYS A 120 16.05 18.13 19.47
C LYS A 120 16.78 17.39 20.59
N VAL A 121 16.49 16.12 20.83
CA VAL A 121 17.11 15.29 21.87
C VAL A 121 18.12 14.28 21.32
N HIS A 122 18.44 14.36 20.02
CA HIS A 122 19.30 13.42 19.31
C HIS A 122 20.59 13.09 20.07
N GLN A 123 21.34 14.11 20.51
CA GLN A 123 22.64 13.94 21.19
C GLN A 123 22.56 13.20 22.53
N TYR A 124 21.38 13.18 23.17
CA TYR A 124 21.18 12.60 24.51
C TYR A 124 20.13 11.48 24.50
N CYS A 125 19.67 11.04 23.32
CA CYS A 125 18.58 10.09 23.19
C CYS A 125 19.04 8.66 23.52
N PRO A 126 18.59 8.04 24.62
CA PRO A 126 19.02 6.70 24.99
C PRO A 126 18.40 5.62 24.11
N THR A 127 17.30 5.93 23.39
CA THR A 127 16.54 4.99 22.56
C THR A 127 16.86 5.09 21.07
N GLN A 128 17.70 6.02 20.63
CA GLN A 128 18.03 6.24 19.24
C GLN A 128 18.54 4.95 18.56
N ARG A 129 19.63 4.37 19.07
CA ARG A 129 20.24 3.17 18.50
C ARG A 129 19.28 1.96 18.48
N PRO A 130 18.57 1.64 19.58
CA PRO A 130 17.56 0.58 19.57
C PRO A 130 16.44 0.80 18.55
N LEU A 131 15.94 2.03 18.38
CA LEU A 131 14.86 2.33 17.44
C LEU A 131 15.34 2.30 15.98
N ILE A 132 16.55 2.76 15.69
CA ILE A 132 17.17 2.59 14.36
C ILE A 132 17.36 1.10 14.05
N ALA A 133 17.85 0.31 15.00
CA ALA A 133 18.01 -1.14 14.80
C ALA A 133 16.66 -1.83 14.55
N LEU A 134 15.61 -1.42 15.24
CA LEU A 134 14.25 -1.91 15.00
C LEU A 134 13.73 -1.49 13.62
N HIS A 135 13.92 -0.23 13.23
CA HIS A 135 13.57 0.27 11.90
C HIS A 135 14.22 -0.59 10.81
N ASN A 136 15.52 -0.80 10.90
CA ASN A 136 16.28 -1.57 9.91
C ASN A 136 15.78 -3.03 9.80
N LYS A 137 15.41 -3.67 10.91
CA LYS A 137 14.84 -5.02 10.89
C LYS A 137 13.46 -5.06 10.18
N ILE A 138 12.60 -4.08 10.45
CA ILE A 138 11.30 -3.98 9.79
C ILE A 138 11.50 -3.68 8.30
N GLN A 139 12.40 -2.77 7.96
CA GLN A 139 12.72 -2.43 6.58
C GLN A 139 13.23 -3.66 5.82
N GLN A 140 14.16 -4.41 6.40
CA GLN A 140 14.67 -5.66 5.82
C GLN A 140 13.53 -6.67 5.59
N PHE A 141 12.65 -6.86 6.56
CA PHE A 141 11.48 -7.74 6.41
C PHE A 141 10.57 -7.32 5.24
N ILE A 142 10.32 -6.03 5.09
CA ILE A 142 9.52 -5.47 3.99
C ILE A 142 10.22 -5.68 2.63
N GLU A 143 11.54 -5.58 2.57
CA GLU A 143 12.35 -5.78 1.37
C GLU A 143 12.50 -7.26 0.97
N GLU A 144 12.50 -8.16 1.94
CA GLU A 144 12.58 -9.61 1.71
C GLU A 144 11.22 -10.24 1.39
N THR A 145 10.11 -9.56 1.76
CA THR A 145 8.76 -10.07 1.53
C THR A 145 8.35 -9.89 0.07
N THR A 146 8.09 -10.99 -0.63
CA THR A 146 7.61 -10.99 -2.02
C THR A 146 6.08 -11.09 -2.09
N LEU A 147 5.51 -10.66 -3.22
CA LEU A 147 4.08 -10.85 -3.49
C LEU A 147 3.72 -12.34 -3.50
N ALA A 148 4.61 -13.21 -4.01
CA ALA A 148 4.39 -14.66 -4.01
C ALA A 148 4.27 -15.23 -2.58
N ALA A 149 5.06 -14.72 -1.63
CA ALA A 149 4.94 -15.12 -0.22
C ALA A 149 3.57 -14.69 0.36
N ILE A 150 3.13 -13.46 0.05
CA ILE A 150 1.81 -12.95 0.49
C ILE A 150 0.67 -13.80 -0.09
N ILE A 151 0.73 -14.16 -1.38
CA ILE A 151 -0.26 -15.02 -2.04
C ILE A 151 -0.31 -16.38 -1.33
N LYS A 152 0.83 -17.00 -1.11
CA LYS A 152 0.92 -18.31 -0.43
C LYS A 152 0.32 -18.27 0.98
N ASP A 153 0.62 -17.23 1.75
CA ASP A 153 0.08 -17.10 3.10
C ASP A 153 -1.44 -16.83 3.09
N ALA A 154 -1.94 -16.09 2.09
CA ALA A 154 -3.37 -15.87 1.91
C ALA A 154 -4.13 -17.16 1.62
N GLN A 155 -3.58 -18.06 0.80
CA GLN A 155 -4.15 -19.37 0.48
C GLN A 155 -4.19 -20.30 1.70
N ILE A 156 -3.16 -20.27 2.56
CA ILE A 156 -3.12 -21.06 3.80
C ILE A 156 -4.24 -20.62 4.76
N ILE A 157 -4.48 -19.31 4.86
CA ILE A 157 -5.48 -18.73 5.78
C ILE A 157 -6.90 -18.92 5.25
N ASN A 158 -7.09 -18.84 3.93
CA ASN A 158 -8.38 -18.99 3.27
C ASN A 158 -8.28 -19.95 2.07
N PRO A 159 -8.45 -21.28 2.30
CA PRO A 159 -8.32 -22.30 1.24
C PRO A 159 -9.29 -22.12 0.08
N ASN A 160 -10.42 -21.42 0.27
CA ASN A 160 -11.41 -21.14 -0.78
C ASN A 160 -11.10 -19.86 -1.57
N PHE A 161 -9.96 -19.25 -1.31
CA PHE A 161 -9.57 -18.00 -1.95
C PHE A 161 -9.31 -18.21 -3.46
N GLU A 162 -8.72 -19.35 -3.85
CA GLU A 162 -8.49 -19.70 -5.26
C GLU A 162 -9.80 -19.86 -6.04
N ASP A 163 -10.78 -20.58 -5.51
CA ASP A 163 -12.08 -20.80 -6.19
C ASP A 163 -12.79 -19.48 -6.46
N SER A 164 -12.75 -18.57 -5.51
CA SER A 164 -13.30 -17.22 -5.59
C SER A 164 -12.62 -16.36 -6.66
N ALA A 165 -11.31 -16.47 -6.83
CA ALA A 165 -10.55 -15.75 -7.84
C ALA A 165 -10.76 -16.28 -9.25
N TYR A 166 -10.89 -17.61 -9.41
CA TYR A 166 -11.14 -18.28 -10.69
C TYR A 166 -12.55 -18.01 -11.24
N GLU A 167 -13.58 -17.97 -10.41
CA GLU A 167 -14.95 -17.66 -10.84
C GLU A 167 -15.05 -16.32 -11.56
N ILE A 168 -14.27 -15.32 -11.12
CA ILE A 168 -14.27 -13.97 -11.71
C ILE A 168 -13.68 -13.96 -13.13
N ALA A 169 -12.66 -14.75 -13.38
CA ALA A 169 -11.99 -14.77 -14.68
C ALA A 169 -12.87 -15.43 -15.76
N HIS A 170 -13.73 -16.38 -15.37
CA HIS A 170 -14.48 -17.25 -16.30
C HIS A 170 -15.96 -16.89 -16.45
N LEU A 171 -16.52 -15.97 -15.67
CA LEU A 171 -17.86 -15.41 -15.90
C LEU A 171 -17.79 -14.41 -17.07
N SER A 172 -17.84 -14.96 -18.27
CA SER A 172 -17.91 -14.22 -19.54
C SER A 172 -19.35 -14.00 -19.94
#